data_294eb85fbb73fb0635aa1031ebc67b26
#
_entry.id   294eb85fbb73fb0635aa1031ebc67b26
#
_cell.length_a   1.000
_cell.length_b   1.000
_cell.length_c   1.000
_cell.angle_alpha   90.00
_cell.angle_beta   90.00
_cell.angle_gamma   90.00
#
_symmetry.space_group_name_H-M   'P 1'
#
loop_
_entity.id
_entity.type
_entity.pdbx_description
1 polymer ?
#
loop_
_entity_poly.entity_id
_entity_poly.type
_entity_poly.pdbx_seq_one_letter_code
_entity_poly.pdbx_strand_id
1 'polypeptide(L)'
;MRAVAAAALLAACAGARPAPEPPTADARLVAALRSKVALDPPALDGDPYQAWRGRAPPAAPAGTVCGVRFEPDGTRYRLATFGDEAASRAAGFAVTHTGACGTCSTLQDLAVYLERPDLTAPVRRCGIDLSDSGSLACIEALGFSGPCARTWFFNARNTRRECFGVCVLSWIEAEAPTRPDGRLNACLQCDEDRSGPVFKAVAGRTRRNSGIRSSIPRPEEEVARVVHDYVPGAPAREAP
;
A
#
# COMPACT_ATOMS: atom_id res chain seq x y z
N MET A 1 -23.74 64.74 8.12
CA MET A 1 -23.41 63.90 6.97
C MET A 1 -22.00 63.37 7.16
N ARG A 2 -21.83 62.17 7.59
CA ARG A 2 -20.55 61.44 7.58
C ARG A 2 -20.81 60.03 7.05
N ALA A 3 -20.33 59.78 5.84
CA ALA A 3 -20.39 58.49 5.19
C ALA A 3 -19.32 57.56 5.83
N VAL A 4 -19.75 56.45 6.40
CA VAL A 4 -18.86 55.39 6.87
C VAL A 4 -18.65 54.43 5.71
N ALA A 5 -17.44 54.41 5.18
CA ALA A 5 -17.04 53.46 4.16
C ALA A 5 -16.82 52.10 4.83
N ALA A 6 -17.66 51.12 4.51
CA ALA A 6 -17.45 49.70 4.88
C ALA A 6 -16.41 49.09 3.95
N ALA A 7 -15.19 48.93 4.44
CA ALA A 7 -14.16 48.19 3.75
C ALA A 7 -14.47 46.66 3.92
N ALA A 8 -14.88 46.03 2.83
CA ALA A 8 -15.05 44.58 2.79
C ALA A 8 -13.68 43.92 2.79
N LEU A 9 -13.31 43.28 3.90
CA LEU A 9 -12.19 42.33 3.95
C LEU A 9 -12.60 41.03 3.22
N LEU A 10 -12.27 40.93 1.97
CA LEU A 10 -12.22 39.66 1.26
C LEU A 10 -10.96 38.89 1.74
N ALA A 11 -11.10 38.16 2.80
CA ALA A 11 -10.10 37.17 3.17
C ALA A 11 -10.04 36.11 2.06
N ALA A 12 -8.98 36.15 1.27
CA ALA A 12 -8.66 35.13 0.31
C ALA A 12 -8.39 33.85 1.08
N CYS A 13 -9.33 32.88 1.08
CA CYS A 13 -9.09 31.51 1.39
C CYS A 13 -8.12 30.98 0.33
N ALA A 14 -6.83 31.13 0.55
CA ALA A 14 -5.81 30.42 -0.19
C ALA A 14 -5.94 28.94 0.20
N GLY A 15 -6.82 28.21 -0.49
CA GLY A 15 -6.90 26.77 -0.38
C GLY A 15 -5.52 26.20 -0.64
N ALA A 16 -4.99 25.44 0.32
CA ALA A 16 -3.75 24.71 0.14
C ALA A 16 -3.88 23.91 -1.17
N ARG A 17 -2.97 24.14 -2.12
CA ARG A 17 -2.91 23.35 -3.34
C ARG A 17 -2.80 21.88 -2.93
N PRO A 18 -3.66 20.99 -3.48
CA PRO A 18 -3.47 19.56 -3.26
C PRO A 18 -2.04 19.20 -3.66
N ALA A 19 -1.39 18.38 -2.86
CA ALA A 19 -0.07 17.85 -3.21
C ALA A 19 -0.15 17.26 -4.64
N PRO A 20 0.88 17.46 -5.48
CA PRO A 20 0.88 16.91 -6.83
C PRO A 20 0.67 15.38 -6.74
N GLU A 21 -0.29 14.90 -7.50
CA GLU A 21 -0.51 13.44 -7.60
C GLU A 21 0.79 12.77 -8.05
N PRO A 22 1.21 11.68 -7.35
CA PRO A 22 2.39 10.95 -7.80
C PRO A 22 2.16 10.46 -9.23
N PRO A 23 3.21 10.47 -10.08
CA PRO A 23 3.09 10.03 -11.46
C PRO A 23 2.51 8.62 -11.53
N THR A 24 1.49 8.43 -12.36
CA THR A 24 0.91 7.11 -12.63
C THR A 24 1.98 6.25 -13.30
N ALA A 25 2.08 4.99 -12.87
CA ALA A 25 3.02 4.05 -13.49
C ALA A 25 2.69 3.86 -14.99
N ASP A 26 3.71 3.56 -15.79
CA ASP A 26 3.53 3.22 -17.19
C ASP A 26 2.52 2.07 -17.33
N ALA A 27 1.44 2.29 -18.08
CA ALA A 27 0.40 1.32 -18.31
C ALA A 27 0.92 0.00 -18.92
N ARG A 28 2.04 0.05 -19.68
CA ARG A 28 2.69 -1.15 -20.22
C ARG A 28 3.35 -1.97 -19.12
N LEU A 29 4.01 -1.32 -18.15
CA LEU A 29 4.55 -2.02 -16.99
C LEU A 29 3.44 -2.70 -16.20
N VAL A 30 2.34 -2.01 -15.93
CA VAL A 30 1.18 -2.57 -15.22
C VAL A 30 0.61 -3.77 -15.98
N ALA A 31 0.43 -3.68 -17.29
CA ALA A 31 -0.05 -4.78 -18.13
C ALA A 31 0.94 -5.97 -18.12
N ALA A 32 2.25 -5.70 -18.21
CA ALA A 32 3.28 -6.71 -18.14
C ALA A 32 3.26 -7.45 -16.80
N LEU A 33 3.15 -6.73 -15.68
CA LEU A 33 3.04 -7.31 -14.33
C LEU A 33 1.80 -8.21 -14.18
N ARG A 34 0.65 -7.77 -14.69
CA ARG A 34 -0.61 -8.52 -14.64
C ARG A 34 -0.59 -9.80 -15.47
N SER A 35 0.26 -9.88 -16.50
CA SER A 35 0.42 -11.08 -17.34
C SER A 35 1.30 -12.17 -16.71
N LYS A 36 1.94 -11.90 -15.57
CA LYS A 36 2.86 -12.83 -14.92
C LYS A 36 2.15 -13.74 -13.93
N VAL A 37 2.61 -14.99 -13.84
CA VAL A 37 2.01 -16.03 -13.02
C VAL A 37 2.99 -16.50 -11.93
N ALA A 38 2.64 -16.32 -10.69
CA ALA A 38 3.41 -16.87 -9.56
C ALA A 38 3.24 -18.39 -9.52
N LEU A 39 4.36 -19.14 -9.41
CA LEU A 39 4.33 -20.61 -9.30
C LEU A 39 3.89 -21.05 -7.92
N ASP A 40 4.39 -20.38 -6.88
CA ASP A 40 4.10 -20.68 -5.48
C ASP A 40 3.67 -19.38 -4.78
N PRO A 41 2.44 -18.87 -5.06
CA PRO A 41 1.98 -17.62 -4.46
C PRO A 41 1.82 -17.79 -2.94
N PRO A 42 2.18 -16.77 -2.14
CA PRO A 42 1.96 -16.81 -0.70
C PRO A 42 0.48 -17.03 -0.36
N ALA A 43 0.21 -17.93 0.56
CA ALA A 43 -1.14 -18.24 1.05
C ALA A 43 -1.49 -17.42 2.30
N LEU A 44 -2.77 -17.34 2.61
CA LEU A 44 -3.29 -16.78 3.85
C LEU A 44 -4.25 -17.76 4.50
N ASP A 45 -3.84 -18.29 5.65
CA ASP A 45 -4.62 -19.25 6.44
C ASP A 45 -5.37 -18.51 7.56
N GLY A 46 -6.63 -18.11 7.27
CA GLY A 46 -7.52 -17.49 8.25
C GLY A 46 -7.24 -16.01 8.52
N ASP A 47 -7.79 -15.52 9.64
CA ASP A 47 -7.69 -14.12 10.06
C ASP A 47 -6.40 -13.87 10.86
N PRO A 48 -5.43 -13.11 10.31
CA PRO A 48 -4.17 -12.86 10.99
C PRO A 48 -4.33 -12.02 12.26
N TYR A 49 -5.37 -11.19 12.35
CA TYR A 49 -5.62 -10.38 13.55
C TYR A 49 -6.14 -11.21 14.73
N GLN A 50 -6.76 -12.35 14.45
CA GLN A 50 -7.08 -13.33 15.49
C GLN A 50 -5.82 -14.10 15.92
N ALA A 51 -5.01 -14.52 14.97
CA ALA A 51 -3.78 -15.25 15.23
C ALA A 51 -2.77 -14.44 16.07
N TRP A 52 -2.71 -13.12 15.89
CA TRP A 52 -1.80 -12.21 16.60
C TRP A 52 -2.47 -11.38 17.70
N ARG A 53 -3.68 -11.75 18.13
CA ARG A 53 -4.39 -11.01 19.18
C ARG A 53 -3.56 -10.95 20.47
N GLY A 54 -3.36 -9.71 20.98
CA GLY A 54 -2.62 -9.46 22.22
C GLY A 54 -1.10 -9.65 22.13
N ARG A 55 -0.55 -9.86 20.93
CA ARG A 55 0.91 -9.97 20.71
C ARG A 55 1.30 -9.30 19.39
N ALA A 56 2.53 -8.79 19.32
CA ALA A 56 3.07 -8.29 18.06
C ALA A 56 3.52 -9.45 17.16
N PRO A 57 3.28 -9.39 15.84
CA PRO A 57 3.89 -10.33 14.91
C PRO A 57 5.41 -10.14 14.89
N PRO A 58 6.19 -11.19 14.57
CA PRO A 58 7.62 -11.04 14.44
C PRO A 58 7.96 -10.09 13.30
N ALA A 59 8.83 -9.13 13.56
CA ALA A 59 9.40 -8.29 12.51
C ALA A 59 10.43 -9.10 11.72
N ALA A 60 10.46 -8.92 10.40
CA ALA A 60 11.57 -9.46 9.60
C ALA A 60 12.90 -8.82 10.06
N PRO A 61 14.00 -9.59 10.14
CA PRO A 61 15.32 -9.02 10.43
C PRO A 61 15.67 -7.88 9.49
N ALA A 62 16.44 -6.91 9.98
CA ALA A 62 16.94 -5.81 9.16
C ALA A 62 17.74 -6.36 7.96
N GLY A 63 17.56 -5.73 6.80
CA GLY A 63 18.21 -6.17 5.56
C GLY A 63 17.42 -7.22 4.77
N THR A 64 16.47 -7.92 5.40
CA THR A 64 15.63 -8.92 4.70
C THR A 64 14.98 -8.31 3.45
N VAL A 65 14.94 -9.07 2.36
CA VAL A 65 14.31 -8.69 1.10
C VAL A 65 13.47 -9.83 0.53
N CYS A 66 12.42 -9.46 -0.23
CA CYS A 66 11.70 -10.38 -1.09
C CYS A 66 12.24 -10.26 -2.52
N GLY A 67 12.71 -11.37 -3.05
CA GLY A 67 13.22 -11.48 -4.41
C GLY A 67 12.21 -12.13 -5.35
N VAL A 68 12.31 -11.78 -6.65
CA VAL A 68 11.56 -12.40 -7.75
C VAL A 68 12.54 -12.95 -8.78
N ARG A 69 12.29 -14.16 -9.28
CA ARG A 69 13.03 -14.77 -10.39
C ARG A 69 12.07 -15.36 -11.39
N PHE A 70 12.22 -14.96 -12.64
CA PHE A 70 11.43 -15.50 -13.73
C PHE A 70 11.95 -16.85 -14.19
N GLU A 71 11.05 -17.72 -14.61
CA GLU A 71 11.38 -18.91 -15.39
C GLU A 71 11.82 -18.51 -16.81
N PRO A 72 12.48 -19.43 -17.55
CA PRO A 72 12.97 -19.10 -18.90
C PRO A 72 11.91 -18.61 -19.91
N ASP A 73 10.63 -18.91 -19.65
CA ASP A 73 9.51 -18.44 -20.49
C ASP A 73 9.18 -16.94 -20.28
N GLY A 74 9.76 -16.30 -19.28
CA GLY A 74 9.53 -14.90 -18.94
C GLY A 74 8.11 -14.60 -18.45
N THR A 75 7.25 -15.61 -18.30
CA THR A 75 5.85 -15.48 -17.88
C THR A 75 5.64 -15.95 -16.45
N ARG A 76 6.18 -17.09 -16.11
CA ARG A 76 6.10 -17.65 -14.77
C ARG A 76 7.26 -17.16 -13.90
N TYR A 77 7.01 -17.04 -12.60
CA TYR A 77 8.03 -16.58 -11.67
C TYR A 77 7.87 -17.21 -10.27
N ARG A 78 8.95 -17.15 -9.50
CA ARG A 78 9.01 -17.55 -8.09
C ARG A 78 9.35 -16.36 -7.22
N LEU A 79 8.84 -16.40 -6.00
CA LEU A 79 9.21 -15.47 -4.92
C LEU A 79 10.02 -16.22 -3.88
N ALA A 80 11.02 -15.54 -3.30
CA ALA A 80 11.77 -16.08 -2.17
C ALA A 80 12.24 -14.96 -1.25
N THR A 81 12.27 -15.25 0.04
CA THR A 81 12.81 -14.33 1.07
C THR A 81 14.30 -14.61 1.26
N PHE A 82 15.08 -13.54 1.31
CA PHE A 82 16.52 -13.56 1.55
C PHE A 82 16.88 -12.68 2.75
N GLY A 83 17.98 -13.02 3.42
CA GLY A 83 18.49 -12.24 4.55
C GLY A 83 18.98 -10.84 4.15
N ASP A 84 19.43 -10.71 2.90
CA ASP A 84 19.87 -9.43 2.32
C ASP A 84 19.78 -9.43 0.79
N GLU A 85 20.06 -8.28 0.19
CA GLU A 85 20.05 -8.09 -1.26
C GLU A 85 21.18 -8.85 -1.96
N ALA A 86 22.35 -9.00 -1.33
CA ALA A 86 23.49 -9.70 -1.91
C ALA A 86 23.16 -11.20 -2.09
N ALA A 87 22.56 -11.80 -1.06
CA ALA A 87 22.08 -13.18 -1.13
C ALA A 87 20.99 -13.37 -2.20
N SER A 88 20.07 -12.41 -2.33
CA SER A 88 19.04 -12.42 -3.39
C SER A 88 19.67 -12.43 -4.78
N ARG A 89 20.61 -11.51 -5.04
CA ARG A 89 21.33 -11.41 -6.32
C ARG A 89 22.17 -12.66 -6.63
N ALA A 90 22.88 -13.18 -5.63
CA ALA A 90 23.68 -14.39 -5.79
C ALA A 90 22.82 -15.61 -6.18
N ALA A 91 21.57 -15.67 -5.73
CA ALA A 91 20.59 -16.69 -6.10
C ALA A 91 19.86 -16.40 -7.44
N GLY A 92 20.21 -15.31 -8.15
CA GLY A 92 19.58 -14.91 -9.41
C GLY A 92 18.19 -14.30 -9.26
N PHE A 93 17.88 -13.72 -8.08
CA PHE A 93 16.61 -13.02 -7.84
C PHE A 93 16.82 -11.51 -7.84
N ALA A 94 15.92 -10.78 -8.51
CA ALA A 94 15.81 -9.34 -8.40
C ALA A 94 14.99 -8.96 -7.16
N VAL A 95 15.40 -7.93 -6.43
CA VAL A 95 14.63 -7.45 -5.26
C VAL A 95 13.35 -6.78 -5.72
N THR A 96 12.21 -7.24 -5.19
CA THR A 96 10.89 -6.68 -5.50
C THR A 96 10.34 -5.80 -4.37
N HIS A 97 10.78 -5.99 -3.14
CA HIS A 97 10.56 -5.10 -2.00
C HIS A 97 11.48 -5.49 -0.83
N THR A 98 11.69 -4.57 0.11
CA THR A 98 12.35 -4.88 1.38
C THR A 98 11.38 -5.59 2.34
N GLY A 99 11.92 -6.39 3.27
CA GLY A 99 11.16 -7.28 4.14
C GLY A 99 10.89 -8.65 3.53
N ALA A 100 10.33 -9.56 4.32
CA ALA A 100 10.01 -10.92 3.88
C ALA A 100 8.88 -10.92 2.85
N CYS A 101 8.87 -11.89 1.95
CA CYS A 101 7.73 -12.14 1.07
C CYS A 101 6.48 -12.48 1.89
N GLY A 102 5.33 -11.95 1.49
CA GLY A 102 4.04 -12.20 2.13
C GLY A 102 2.91 -12.20 1.11
N THR A 103 1.69 -12.18 1.60
CA THR A 103 0.47 -12.37 0.78
C THR A 103 0.27 -11.35 -0.35
N CYS A 104 0.87 -10.14 -0.23
CA CYS A 104 0.81 -9.10 -1.25
C CYS A 104 2.09 -8.97 -2.08
N SER A 105 2.99 -9.95 -2.04
CA SER A 105 4.29 -9.88 -2.72
C SER A 105 4.22 -10.25 -4.19
N THR A 106 3.07 -10.69 -4.71
CA THR A 106 2.94 -11.07 -6.12
C THR A 106 3.11 -9.88 -7.06
N LEU A 107 3.44 -10.13 -8.32
CA LEU A 107 3.56 -9.08 -9.34
C LEU A 107 2.19 -8.53 -9.74
N GLN A 108 1.12 -9.31 -9.61
CA GLN A 108 -0.26 -8.84 -9.73
C GLN A 108 -0.56 -7.76 -8.68
N ASP A 109 -0.16 -8.00 -7.42
CA ASP A 109 -0.37 -7.03 -6.34
C ASP A 109 0.49 -5.78 -6.53
N LEU A 110 1.74 -5.94 -7.02
CA LEU A 110 2.58 -4.81 -7.41
C LEU A 110 1.90 -3.93 -8.45
N ALA A 111 1.25 -4.53 -9.46
CA ALA A 111 0.51 -3.79 -10.47
C ALA A 111 -0.59 -2.92 -9.87
N VAL A 112 -1.36 -3.43 -8.89
CA VAL A 112 -2.38 -2.65 -8.18
C VAL A 112 -1.77 -1.47 -7.41
N TYR A 113 -0.65 -1.68 -6.72
CA TYR A 113 0.04 -0.60 -6.00
C TYR A 113 0.56 0.48 -6.95
N LEU A 114 1.04 0.13 -8.13
CA LEU A 114 1.54 1.07 -9.14
C LEU A 114 0.42 1.83 -9.85
N GLU A 115 -0.69 1.14 -10.17
CA GLU A 115 -1.82 1.73 -10.87
C GLU A 115 -2.64 2.70 -10.01
N ARG A 116 -2.69 2.45 -8.70
CA ARG A 116 -3.53 3.21 -7.76
C ARG A 116 -2.67 3.95 -6.73
N PRO A 117 -2.39 5.25 -6.93
CA PRO A 117 -1.60 6.04 -5.97
C PRO A 117 -2.24 6.13 -4.58
N ASP A 118 -3.58 6.06 -4.50
CA ASP A 118 -4.36 5.97 -3.27
C ASP A 118 -5.12 4.64 -3.19
N LEU A 119 -4.91 3.91 -2.13
CA LEU A 119 -5.70 2.73 -1.75
C LEU A 119 -6.57 2.97 -0.52
N THR A 120 -6.34 4.07 0.20
CA THR A 120 -7.07 4.39 1.44
C THR A 120 -8.54 4.65 1.14
N ALA A 121 -8.84 5.52 0.18
CA ALA A 121 -10.22 5.84 -0.18
C ALA A 121 -10.96 4.64 -0.80
N PRO A 122 -10.40 3.88 -1.77
CA PRO A 122 -11.04 2.68 -2.30
C PRO A 122 -11.33 1.62 -1.23
N VAL A 123 -10.33 1.27 -0.40
CA VAL A 123 -10.50 0.24 0.65
C VAL A 123 -11.49 0.70 1.72
N ARG A 124 -11.48 1.99 2.09
CA ARG A 124 -12.47 2.55 3.03
C ARG A 124 -13.88 2.41 2.47
N ARG A 125 -14.11 2.68 1.17
CA ARG A 125 -15.43 2.46 0.54
C ARG A 125 -15.86 1.00 0.62
N CYS A 126 -14.96 0.07 0.37
CA CYS A 126 -15.25 -1.35 0.53
C CYS A 126 -15.57 -1.73 1.99
N GLY A 127 -14.92 -1.09 2.96
CA GLY A 127 -15.14 -1.30 4.40
C GLY A 127 -16.48 -0.76 4.93
N ILE A 128 -17.22 0.03 4.15
CA ILE A 128 -18.58 0.51 4.51
C ILE A 128 -19.62 -0.62 4.35
N ASP A 129 -19.38 -1.58 3.46
CA ASP A 129 -20.24 -2.76 3.35
C ASP A 129 -20.20 -3.53 4.68
N LEU A 130 -21.37 -3.74 5.27
CA LEU A 130 -21.50 -4.43 6.56
C LEU A 130 -21.41 -5.96 6.42
N SER A 131 -21.51 -6.49 5.19
CA SER A 131 -21.30 -7.91 4.93
C SER A 131 -19.83 -8.20 4.66
N ASP A 132 -19.29 -9.24 5.27
CA ASP A 132 -17.91 -9.67 5.05
C ASP A 132 -17.69 -10.08 3.58
N SER A 133 -18.67 -10.73 2.96
CA SER A 133 -18.61 -11.16 1.55
C SER A 133 -18.62 -9.97 0.57
N GLY A 134 -19.47 -8.97 0.80
CA GLY A 134 -19.51 -7.76 -0.02
C GLY A 134 -18.26 -6.92 0.10
N SER A 135 -17.77 -6.72 1.32
CA SER A 135 -16.52 -6.02 1.58
C SER A 135 -15.32 -6.71 0.91
N LEU A 136 -15.20 -8.04 1.03
CA LEU A 136 -14.14 -8.81 0.38
C LEU A 136 -14.24 -8.73 -1.15
N ALA A 137 -15.41 -8.97 -1.73
CA ALA A 137 -15.61 -8.89 -3.17
C ALA A 137 -15.27 -7.50 -3.74
N CYS A 138 -15.60 -6.43 -3.00
CA CYS A 138 -15.23 -5.07 -3.35
C CYS A 138 -13.71 -4.88 -3.39
N ILE A 139 -12.96 -5.44 -2.42
CA ILE A 139 -11.49 -5.35 -2.37
C ILE A 139 -10.87 -6.20 -3.50
N GLU A 140 -11.40 -7.39 -3.77
CA GLU A 140 -10.97 -8.23 -4.90
C GLU A 140 -11.14 -7.50 -6.24
N ALA A 141 -12.23 -6.75 -6.41
CA ALA A 141 -12.48 -5.93 -7.60
C ALA A 141 -11.45 -4.80 -7.80
N LEU A 142 -10.62 -4.47 -6.80
CA LEU A 142 -9.47 -3.57 -6.98
C LEU A 142 -8.34 -4.23 -7.79
N GLY A 143 -8.37 -5.55 -7.98
CA GLY A 143 -7.44 -6.31 -8.81
C GLY A 143 -6.34 -7.05 -8.04
N PHE A 144 -6.38 -7.07 -6.71
CA PHE A 144 -5.46 -7.84 -5.89
C PHE A 144 -5.58 -9.35 -6.10
N SER A 145 -4.51 -10.08 -5.81
CA SER A 145 -4.59 -11.54 -5.65
C SER A 145 -5.48 -11.91 -4.47
N GLY A 146 -6.12 -13.08 -4.50
CA GLY A 146 -7.04 -13.50 -3.44
C GLY A 146 -6.42 -13.43 -2.01
N PRO A 147 -5.20 -13.93 -1.77
CA PRO A 147 -4.54 -13.80 -0.47
C PRO A 147 -4.30 -12.34 -0.04
N CYS A 148 -3.88 -11.48 -0.98
CA CYS A 148 -3.69 -10.05 -0.69
C CYS A 148 -5.02 -9.34 -0.42
N ALA A 149 -6.04 -9.59 -1.21
CA ALA A 149 -7.38 -9.04 -1.00
C ALA A 149 -7.92 -9.39 0.39
N ARG A 150 -7.76 -10.67 0.82
CA ARG A 150 -8.14 -11.09 2.17
C ARG A 150 -7.32 -10.40 3.26
N THR A 151 -6.02 -10.17 3.03
CA THR A 151 -5.18 -9.42 3.98
C THR A 151 -5.68 -7.99 4.15
N TRP A 152 -6.02 -7.30 3.05
CA TRP A 152 -6.63 -5.98 3.08
C TRP A 152 -8.01 -5.98 3.75
N PHE A 153 -8.83 -6.99 3.47
CA PHE A 153 -10.14 -7.16 4.10
C PHE A 153 -10.02 -7.30 5.62
N PHE A 154 -9.14 -8.17 6.11
CA PHE A 154 -8.94 -8.34 7.54
C PHE A 154 -8.36 -7.08 8.20
N ASN A 155 -7.49 -6.33 7.51
CA ASN A 155 -7.00 -5.04 7.96
C ASN A 155 -8.16 -4.04 8.14
N ALA A 156 -8.97 -3.85 7.09
CA ALA A 156 -10.11 -2.94 7.14
C ALA A 156 -11.11 -3.32 8.24
N ARG A 157 -11.38 -4.63 8.42
CA ARG A 157 -12.24 -5.15 9.49
C ARG A 157 -11.66 -4.88 10.87
N ASN A 158 -10.35 -5.08 11.07
CA ASN A 158 -9.69 -4.77 12.34
C ASN A 158 -9.70 -3.28 12.63
N THR A 159 -9.36 -2.43 11.65
CA THR A 159 -9.41 -0.97 11.78
C THR A 159 -10.80 -0.48 12.15
N ARG A 160 -11.85 -1.01 11.48
CA ARG A 160 -13.24 -0.72 11.86
C ARG A 160 -13.54 -1.09 13.31
N ARG A 161 -13.04 -2.22 13.80
CA ARG A 161 -13.26 -2.66 15.18
C ARG A 161 -12.50 -1.79 16.20
N GLU A 162 -11.25 -1.50 15.94
CA GLU A 162 -10.35 -0.85 16.89
C GLU A 162 -10.41 0.69 16.83
N CYS A 163 -10.73 1.25 15.65
CA CYS A 163 -10.61 2.68 15.37
C CYS A 163 -11.96 3.34 15.00
N PHE A 164 -13.10 2.66 15.18
CA PHE A 164 -14.40 3.14 14.69
C PHE A 164 -14.70 4.58 15.08
N GLY A 165 -14.62 4.91 16.38
CA GLY A 165 -14.99 6.23 16.89
C GLY A 165 -14.15 7.36 16.27
N VAL A 166 -12.82 7.22 16.28
CA VAL A 166 -11.93 8.25 15.71
C VAL A 166 -12.06 8.37 14.18
N CYS A 167 -12.34 7.25 13.49
CA CYS A 167 -12.51 7.28 12.03
C CYS A 167 -13.83 7.90 11.62
N VAL A 168 -14.91 7.70 12.38
CA VAL A 168 -16.20 8.37 12.16
C VAL A 168 -16.07 9.88 12.39
N LEU A 169 -15.39 10.31 13.44
CA LEU A 169 -15.13 11.73 13.70
C LEU A 169 -14.31 12.37 12.58
N SER A 170 -13.19 11.77 12.20
CA SER A 170 -12.37 12.24 11.07
C SER A 170 -13.15 12.33 9.76
N TRP A 171 -14.13 11.44 9.56
CA TRP A 171 -15.00 11.47 8.38
C TRP A 171 -16.02 12.61 8.43
N ILE A 172 -16.68 12.83 9.60
CA ILE A 172 -17.63 13.93 9.79
C ILE A 172 -16.96 15.28 9.64
N GLU A 173 -15.72 15.42 10.16
CA GLU A 173 -14.92 16.64 10.09
C GLU A 173 -14.22 16.82 8.73
N ALA A 174 -14.39 15.88 7.80
CA ALA A 174 -13.75 15.86 6.49
C ALA A 174 -12.22 16.07 6.59
N GLU A 175 -11.58 15.51 7.63
CA GLU A 175 -10.14 15.64 7.85
C GLU A 175 -9.34 15.10 6.65
N ALA A 176 -8.38 15.91 6.19
CA ALA A 176 -7.42 15.45 5.20
C ALA A 176 -6.59 14.26 5.77
N PRO A 177 -6.11 13.32 4.93
CA PRO A 177 -5.26 12.20 5.37
C PRO A 177 -4.03 12.65 6.15
N THR A 178 -3.46 13.81 5.78
CA THR A 178 -2.30 14.41 6.43
C THR A 178 -2.69 15.77 6.99
N ARG A 179 -2.34 16.00 8.25
CA ARG A 179 -2.52 17.28 8.93
C ARG A 179 -1.53 18.34 8.43
N PRO A 180 -1.75 19.62 8.69
CA PRO A 180 -0.82 20.71 8.30
C PRO A 180 0.61 20.53 8.84
N ASP A 181 0.77 19.84 9.96
CA ASP A 181 2.07 19.52 10.57
C ASP A 181 2.76 18.29 9.96
N GLY A 182 2.21 17.72 8.88
CA GLY A 182 2.74 16.53 8.20
C GLY A 182 2.37 15.19 8.82
N ARG A 183 1.76 15.17 10.02
CA ARG A 183 1.31 13.93 10.67
C ARG A 183 0.02 13.41 10.05
N LEU A 184 -0.21 12.12 10.21
CA LEU A 184 -1.48 11.50 9.83
C LEU A 184 -2.64 12.08 10.64
N ASN A 185 -3.84 12.09 10.07
CA ASN A 185 -5.05 12.32 10.85
C ASN A 185 -5.27 11.19 11.86
N ALA A 186 -6.17 11.42 12.82
CA ALA A 186 -6.40 10.50 13.94
C ALA A 186 -6.84 9.10 13.49
N CYS A 187 -7.64 9.01 12.43
CA CYS A 187 -8.11 7.73 11.89
C CYS A 187 -6.95 6.91 11.29
N LEU A 188 -6.13 7.53 10.43
CA LEU A 188 -5.00 6.85 9.80
C LEU A 188 -3.90 6.51 10.81
N GLN A 189 -3.68 7.36 11.81
CA GLN A 189 -2.74 7.06 12.88
C GLN A 189 -3.20 5.84 13.70
N CYS A 190 -4.49 5.78 14.02
CA CYS A 190 -5.07 4.63 14.72
C CYS A 190 -4.93 3.34 13.89
N ASP A 191 -5.16 3.39 12.57
CA ASP A 191 -4.95 2.24 11.67
C ASP A 191 -3.48 1.81 11.66
N GLU A 192 -2.55 2.74 11.52
CA GLU A 192 -1.11 2.44 11.55
C GLU A 192 -0.66 1.79 12.87
N ASP A 193 -1.25 2.21 14.00
CA ASP A 193 -0.89 1.73 15.34
C ASP A 193 -1.55 0.38 15.66
N ARG A 194 -2.82 0.19 15.28
CA ARG A 194 -3.64 -0.96 15.67
C ARG A 194 -3.67 -2.07 14.65
N SER A 195 -3.65 -1.73 13.36
CA SER A 195 -3.74 -2.70 12.27
C SER A 195 -2.42 -2.84 11.52
N GLY A 196 -1.66 -1.77 11.38
CA GLY A 196 -0.43 -1.69 10.61
C GLY A 196 0.62 -2.76 10.94
N PRO A 197 0.94 -3.09 12.20
CA PRO A 197 1.95 -4.08 12.52
C PRO A 197 1.63 -5.47 11.96
N VAL A 198 0.39 -5.95 12.12
CA VAL A 198 -0.06 -7.25 11.59
C VAL A 198 -0.12 -7.21 10.06
N PHE A 199 -0.68 -6.13 9.49
CA PHE A 199 -0.73 -5.97 8.04
C PHE A 199 0.67 -6.07 7.41
N LYS A 200 1.64 -5.30 7.90
CA LYS A 200 3.00 -5.26 7.35
C LYS A 200 3.69 -6.62 7.41
N ALA A 201 3.52 -7.35 8.52
CA ALA A 201 4.11 -8.68 8.69
C ALA A 201 3.51 -9.73 7.75
N VAL A 202 2.20 -9.67 7.49
CA VAL A 202 1.48 -10.67 6.68
C VAL A 202 1.50 -10.32 5.19
N ALA A 203 1.28 -9.06 4.86
CA ALA A 203 1.29 -8.59 3.47
C ALA A 203 2.67 -8.72 2.82
N GLY A 204 3.74 -8.54 3.59
CA GLY A 204 5.12 -8.45 3.10
C GLY A 204 5.35 -7.18 2.31
N ARG A 205 4.64 -6.98 1.21
CA ARG A 205 4.69 -5.78 0.38
C ARG A 205 3.84 -4.65 0.96
N THR A 206 4.42 -3.46 0.98
CA THR A 206 3.76 -2.17 1.17
C THR A 206 4.25 -1.20 0.10
N ARG A 207 3.64 -0.02 -0.05
CA ARG A 207 4.18 1.01 -0.96
C ARG A 207 5.59 1.41 -0.58
N ARG A 208 5.80 1.74 0.69
CA ARG A 208 7.08 2.25 1.19
C ARG A 208 8.22 1.26 0.95
N ASN A 209 8.04 0.00 1.29
CA ASN A 209 9.08 -1.00 1.14
C ASN A 209 9.28 -1.49 -0.31
N SER A 210 8.44 -1.03 -1.24
CA SER A 210 8.52 -1.32 -2.68
C SER A 210 8.99 -0.12 -3.51
N GLY A 211 9.44 0.97 -2.89
CA GLY A 211 9.86 2.16 -3.61
C GLY A 211 8.71 2.94 -4.28
N ILE A 212 7.48 2.73 -3.84
CA ILE A 212 6.29 3.34 -4.45
C ILE A 212 5.80 4.47 -3.55
N ARG A 213 5.73 5.68 -4.10
CA ARG A 213 5.14 6.84 -3.41
C ARG A 213 3.62 6.68 -3.31
N SER A 214 3.05 7.27 -2.29
CA SER A 214 1.60 7.29 -2.02
C SER A 214 1.08 8.71 -2.17
N SER A 215 -0.23 8.85 -2.41
CA SER A 215 -0.94 10.13 -2.27
C SER A 215 -0.90 10.67 -0.83
N ILE A 216 -0.65 9.80 0.16
CA ILE A 216 -0.38 10.21 1.54
C ILE A 216 1.13 10.47 1.66
N PRO A 217 1.57 11.75 1.82
CA PRO A 217 2.99 12.07 1.92
C PRO A 217 3.67 11.32 3.07
N ARG A 218 4.89 10.88 2.80
CA ARG A 218 5.78 10.25 3.79
C ARG A 218 7.19 10.80 3.57
N PRO A 219 8.04 10.83 4.62
CA PRO A 219 9.44 11.17 4.47
C PRO A 219 10.12 10.29 3.42
N GLU A 220 10.96 10.88 2.57
CA GLU A 220 11.59 10.14 1.47
C GLU A 220 12.51 9.02 1.98
N GLU A 221 13.14 9.22 3.11
CA GLU A 221 13.99 8.22 3.78
C GLU A 221 13.23 6.96 4.22
N GLU A 222 11.90 7.05 4.36
CA GLU A 222 11.06 5.91 4.67
C GLU A 222 10.67 5.10 3.43
N VAL A 223 10.93 5.59 2.22
CA VAL A 223 10.63 4.92 0.96
C VAL A 223 11.86 4.15 0.48
N ALA A 224 11.75 2.84 0.37
CA ALA A 224 12.85 2.00 -0.07
C ALA A 224 13.29 2.33 -1.50
N ARG A 225 14.59 2.18 -1.78
CA ARG A 225 15.13 2.37 -3.14
C ARG A 225 15.03 1.07 -3.94
N VAL A 226 13.81 0.71 -4.35
CA VAL A 226 13.54 -0.46 -5.18
C VAL A 226 13.09 -0.02 -6.57
N VAL A 227 13.72 -0.57 -7.59
CA VAL A 227 13.42 -0.29 -9.00
C VAL A 227 12.80 -1.54 -9.63
N HIS A 228 11.70 -1.38 -10.36
CA HIS A 228 10.95 -2.48 -10.97
C HIS A 228 11.26 -2.60 -12.49
N ASP A 229 12.54 -2.68 -12.84
CA ASP A 229 13.06 -2.81 -14.22
C ASP A 229 13.32 -4.26 -14.64
N TYR A 230 13.14 -5.20 -13.75
CA TYR A 230 13.42 -6.64 -13.93
C TYR A 230 12.29 -7.40 -14.65
N VAL A 231 11.20 -6.74 -15.03
CA VAL A 231 10.01 -7.42 -15.57
C VAL A 231 10.16 -7.68 -17.07
N PRO A 232 10.20 -8.95 -17.54
CA PRO A 232 10.30 -9.26 -18.95
C PRO A 232 9.13 -8.69 -19.75
N GLY A 233 9.42 -7.99 -20.86
CA GLY A 233 8.42 -7.33 -21.70
C GLY A 233 7.93 -5.97 -21.19
N ALA A 234 8.44 -5.48 -20.06
CA ALA A 234 8.22 -4.10 -19.64
C ALA A 234 9.11 -3.15 -20.46
N PRO A 235 8.67 -1.90 -20.72
CA PRO A 235 9.51 -0.91 -21.35
C PRO A 235 10.73 -0.62 -20.45
N ALA A 236 11.91 -0.48 -21.09
CA ALA A 236 13.08 0.03 -20.38
C ALA A 236 12.74 1.41 -19.79
N ARG A 237 12.98 1.61 -18.50
CA ARG A 237 12.88 2.95 -17.92
C ARG A 237 13.99 3.81 -18.51
N GLU A 238 13.62 4.95 -19.08
CA GLU A 238 14.58 6.01 -19.28
C GLU A 238 15.14 6.41 -17.90
N ALA A 239 16.46 6.42 -17.78
CA ALA A 239 17.12 6.88 -16.56
C ALA A 239 16.74 8.35 -16.31
N PRO A 240 16.48 8.74 -15.05
CA PRO A 240 16.18 10.12 -14.71
C PRO A 240 17.35 11.05 -14.96
#